data_e78d877267ec5a981de169a6861e9240
#
_entry.id   e78d877267ec5a981de169a6861e9240
#
_cell.length_a   1.000
_cell.length_b   1.000
_cell.length_c   1.000
_cell.angle_alpha   90.00
_cell.angle_beta   90.00
_cell.angle_gamma   90.00
#
_symmetry.space_group_name_H-M   'P 1'
#
loop_
_entity.id
_entity.type
_entity.pdbx_description
1 polymer ?
#
loop_
_entity_poly.entity_id
_entity_poly.type
_entity_poly.pdbx_seq_one_letter_code
_entity_poly.pdbx_strand_id
1 'polypeptide(L)' 'MNTYNFYIDELNQIWSRTYVKVNADSEEEALNKCLDEEYSITDAKYLYDTAERIKSTNGPSTEIYDLSGDMLYSDYVDK' A
#
# COMPACT_ATOMS: atom_id res chain seq x y z
N MET A 1 -20.30 6.48 -8.61
CA MET A 1 -19.15 6.14 -7.73
C MET A 1 -18.68 4.75 -8.03
N ASN A 2 -17.39 4.56 -8.21
CA ASN A 2 -16.80 3.27 -8.55
C ASN A 2 -16.09 2.69 -7.32
N THR A 3 -15.91 1.38 -7.32
CA THR A 3 -15.14 0.70 -6.27
C THR A 3 -13.77 0.33 -6.81
N TYR A 4 -12.72 0.77 -6.13
CA TYR A 4 -11.34 0.47 -6.48
C TYR A 4 -10.75 -0.44 -5.41
N ASN A 5 -9.98 -1.43 -5.85
CA ASN A 5 -9.32 -2.38 -4.95
C ASN A 5 -7.82 -2.20 -5.10
N PHE A 6 -7.15 -1.95 -3.98
CA PHE A 6 -5.70 -1.77 -3.94
C PHE A 6 -5.10 -2.69 -2.89
N TYR A 7 -3.78 -2.82 -2.90
CA TYR A 7 -3.08 -3.31 -1.72
C TYR A 7 -2.00 -2.30 -1.34
N ILE A 8 -1.83 -2.14 -0.04
CA ILE A 8 -0.89 -1.20 0.53
C ILE A 8 0.19 -1.99 1.25
N ASP A 9 1.42 -1.86 0.78
CA ASP A 9 2.57 -2.49 1.42
C ASP A 9 3.24 -1.46 2.30
N GLU A 10 3.35 -1.77 3.59
CA GLU A 10 3.95 -0.86 4.56
C GLU A 10 5.14 -1.53 5.21
N LEU A 11 6.24 -0.78 5.35
CA LEU A 11 7.44 -1.24 6.02
C LEU A 11 7.58 -0.53 7.36
N ASN A 12 7.57 -1.30 8.45
CA ASN A 12 7.99 -0.84 9.76
C ASN A 12 9.24 -1.63 10.14
N GLN A 13 9.09 -2.78 10.75
CA GLN A 13 10.21 -3.71 10.97
C GLN A 13 10.19 -4.84 9.97
N ILE A 14 9.04 -5.06 9.35
CA ILE A 14 8.82 -6.06 8.32
C ILE A 14 7.75 -5.52 7.39
N TRP A 15 7.83 -5.89 6.12
CA TRP A 15 6.79 -5.51 5.17
C TRP A 15 5.47 -6.20 5.51
N SER A 16 4.40 -5.43 5.55
CA SER A 16 3.05 -5.94 5.67
C SER A 16 2.23 -5.48 4.49
N ARG A 17 1.28 -6.30 4.08
CA ARG A 17 0.39 -5.99 2.96
C ARG A 17 -1.05 -5.97 3.45
N THR A 18 -1.74 -4.86 3.17
CA THR A 18 -3.14 -4.69 3.52
C THR A 18 -3.93 -4.51 2.23
N TYR A 19 -4.93 -5.36 2.03
CA TYR A 19 -5.84 -5.24 0.89
C TYR A 19 -7.00 -4.34 1.29
N VAL A 20 -7.30 -3.34 0.45
CA VAL A 20 -8.30 -2.33 0.77
C VAL A 20 -9.27 -2.12 -0.37
N LYS A 21 -10.43 -1.60 -0.04
CA LYS A 21 -11.48 -1.24 -0.98
C LYS A 21 -11.81 0.23 -0.77
N VAL A 22 -11.87 0.99 -1.86
CA VAL A 22 -12.13 2.44 -1.83
C VAL A 22 -13.22 2.79 -2.83
N ASN A 23 -14.19 3.57 -2.40
CA ASN A 23 -15.22 4.11 -3.29
C ASN A 23 -14.84 5.52 -3.71
N ALA A 24 -14.79 5.77 -5.00
CA ALA A 24 -14.39 7.06 -5.55
C ALA A 24 -14.89 7.21 -6.97
N ASP A 25 -14.82 8.43 -7.51
CA ASP A 25 -15.25 8.70 -8.88
C ASP A 25 -14.13 8.49 -9.89
N SER A 26 -12.88 8.43 -9.45
CA SER A 26 -11.72 8.18 -10.31
C SER A 26 -10.64 7.45 -9.52
N GLU A 27 -9.67 6.85 -10.25
CA GLU A 27 -8.54 6.19 -9.62
C GLU A 27 -7.69 7.19 -8.83
N GLU A 28 -7.51 8.40 -9.35
CA GLU A 28 -6.76 9.43 -8.66
C GLU A 28 -7.41 9.80 -7.33
N GLU A 29 -8.72 9.95 -7.31
CA GLU A 29 -9.44 10.23 -6.07
C GLU A 29 -9.33 9.05 -5.11
N ALA A 30 -9.43 7.82 -5.64
CA ALA A 30 -9.31 6.61 -4.81
C ALA A 30 -7.92 6.54 -4.18
N LEU A 31 -6.87 6.86 -4.94
CA LEU A 31 -5.50 6.86 -4.41
C LEU A 31 -5.36 7.91 -3.30
N ASN A 32 -5.91 9.11 -3.50
CA ASN A 32 -5.88 10.15 -2.47
C ASN A 32 -6.60 9.72 -1.20
N LYS A 33 -7.71 9.02 -1.34
CA LYS A 33 -8.43 8.47 -0.18
C LYS A 33 -7.60 7.41 0.54
N CYS A 34 -6.85 6.59 -0.20
CA CYS A 34 -5.94 5.64 0.42
C CYS A 34 -4.86 6.33 1.25
N LEU A 35 -4.32 7.42 0.73
CA LEU A 35 -3.29 8.18 1.45
C LEU A 35 -3.86 8.85 2.71
N ASP A 36 -5.15 9.16 2.72
CA ASP A 36 -5.84 9.73 3.87
C ASP A 36 -6.46 8.64 4.77
N GLU A 37 -6.18 7.38 4.49
CA GLU A 37 -6.69 6.24 5.24
C GLU A 37 -8.22 6.12 5.20
N GLU A 38 -8.83 6.60 4.13
CA GLU A 38 -10.29 6.52 3.93
C GLU A 38 -10.65 5.29 3.11
N TYR A 39 -10.46 4.11 3.69
CA TYR A 39 -10.71 2.85 2.99
C TYR A 39 -11.24 1.78 3.95
N SER A 40 -11.75 0.69 3.35
CA SER A 40 -12.15 -0.50 4.10
C SER A 40 -11.11 -1.59 3.90
N ILE A 41 -10.65 -2.20 4.98
CA ILE A 41 -9.67 -3.28 4.91
C ILE A 41 -10.42 -4.58 4.62
N THR A 42 -9.97 -5.30 3.59
CA THR A 42 -10.56 -6.59 3.23
C THR A 42 -9.69 -7.78 3.62
N ASP A 43 -8.37 -7.57 3.73
CA ASP A 43 -7.45 -8.62 4.19
C ASP A 43 -6.10 -7.97 4.54
N ALA A 44 -5.30 -8.67 5.33
CA ALA A 44 -3.97 -8.19 5.73
C ALA A 44 -3.06 -9.37 6.00
N LYS A 45 -1.77 -9.21 5.65
CA LYS A 45 -0.78 -10.26 5.91
C LYS A 45 0.63 -9.68 5.99
N TYR A 46 1.54 -10.42 6.61
CA TYR A 46 2.95 -10.06 6.68
C TYR A 46 3.73 -10.73 5.56
N LEU A 47 4.68 -10.00 5.00
CA LEU A 47 5.53 -10.47 3.91
C LEU A 47 6.91 -10.84 4.47
N TYR A 48 6.99 -12.00 5.09
CA TYR A 48 8.19 -12.42 5.83
C TYR A 48 9.44 -12.56 4.96
N ASP A 49 9.26 -12.91 3.70
CA ASP A 49 10.37 -13.08 2.77
C ASP A 49 11.02 -11.75 2.36
N THR A 50 10.44 -10.63 2.74
CA THR A 50 10.97 -9.31 2.42
C THR A 50 11.73 -8.67 3.58
N ALA A 51 11.91 -9.39 4.68
CA ALA A 51 12.50 -8.83 5.91
C ALA A 51 13.91 -8.27 5.69
N GLU A 52 14.70 -8.84 4.78
CA GLU A 52 16.04 -8.36 4.50
C GLU A 52 16.07 -6.97 3.90
N ARG A 53 14.99 -6.51 3.30
CA ARG A 53 14.90 -5.19 2.70
C ARG A 53 14.90 -4.07 3.74
N ILE A 54 14.60 -4.40 4.97
CA ILE A 54 14.56 -3.42 6.07
C ILE A 54 15.90 -2.73 6.23
N LYS A 55 17.00 -3.43 5.95
CA LYS A 55 18.34 -2.90 6.16
C LYS A 55 18.66 -1.72 5.25
N SER A 56 17.94 -1.57 4.15
CA SER A 56 18.22 -0.52 3.18
C SER A 56 17.27 0.66 3.29
N THR A 57 16.35 0.67 4.26
CA THR A 57 15.39 1.74 4.40
C THR A 57 15.70 2.62 5.61
N ASN A 58 15.25 3.88 5.54
CA ASN A 58 15.43 4.87 6.58
C ASN A 58 14.14 5.14 7.33
N GLY A 59 13.43 4.11 7.74
CA GLY A 59 12.21 4.25 8.52
C GLY A 59 10.98 3.73 7.78
N PRO A 60 9.80 4.04 8.28
CA PRO A 60 8.56 3.54 7.70
C PRO A 60 8.39 3.97 6.25
N SER A 61 7.92 3.07 5.41
CA SER A 61 7.66 3.34 4.00
C SER A 61 6.33 2.73 3.59
N THR A 62 5.68 3.35 2.61
CA THR A 62 4.38 2.92 2.12
C THR A 62 4.41 2.82 0.60
N GLU A 63 3.90 1.71 0.07
CA GLU A 63 3.73 1.51 -1.36
C GLU A 63 2.29 1.09 -1.61
N ILE A 64 1.63 1.70 -2.60
CA ILE A 64 0.25 1.37 -2.96
C ILE A 64 0.21 0.83 -4.37
N TYR A 65 -0.43 -0.32 -4.56
CA TYR A 65 -0.54 -1.01 -5.84
C TYR A 65 -2.00 -1.29 -6.18
N ASP A 66 -2.31 -1.36 -7.48
CA ASP A 66 -3.59 -1.93 -7.89
C ASP A 66 -3.48 -3.47 -7.87
N LEU A 67 -4.60 -4.17 -8.11
CA LEU A 67 -4.60 -5.64 -8.04
C LEU A 67 -3.81 -6.31 -9.17
N SER A 68 -3.46 -5.55 -10.21
CA SER A 68 -2.61 -6.04 -11.30
C SER A 68 -1.12 -6.04 -10.91
N GLY A 69 -0.79 -5.36 -9.81
CA GLY A 69 0.59 -5.23 -9.37
C GLY A 69 1.28 -3.96 -9.85
N ASP A 70 0.53 -3.04 -10.47
CA ASP A 70 1.09 -1.76 -10.91
C ASP A 70 1.19 -0.81 -9.72
N MET A 71 2.38 -0.25 -9.52
CA MET A 71 2.62 0.67 -8.42
C MET A 71 1.99 2.03 -8.72
N LEU A 72 1.13 2.49 -7.83
CA LEU A 72 0.44 3.76 -7.94
C LEU A 72 1.06 4.86 -7.08
N TYR A 73 1.76 4.48 -6.02
CA TYR A 73 2.38 5.41 -5.09
C TYR A 73 3.49 4.70 -4.31
N SER A 74 4.57 5.41 -4.04
CA SER A 74 5.63 4.89 -3.18
C SER A 74 6.39 6.04 -2.53
N ASP A 75 6.63 5.93 -1.24
CA ASP A 75 7.57 6.80 -0.53
C ASP A 75 8.79 6.00 -0.03
N TYR A 76 8.93 4.77 -0.54
CA TYR A 76 10.06 3.92 -0.18
C TYR A 76 11.35 4.45 -0.80
N VAL A 77 12.35 4.66 0.04
CA VAL A 77 13.68 5.11 -0.42
C VAL A 77 14.69 4.06 -0.01
N ASP A 78 15.34 3.46 -0.99
CA ASP A 78 16.40 2.49 -0.77
C ASP A 78 17.71 3.22 -0.57
N LYS A 79 18.30 3.04 0.57
CA LYS A 79 19.60 3.65 0.90
C LYS A 79 20.70 2.57 0.82
#